data_0a7af137fb622af6187b69a38c113041
#
_entry.id   0a7af137fb622af6187b69a38c113041
#
_cell.length_a   1.000
_cell.length_b   1.000
_cell.length_c   1.000
_cell.angle_alpha   90.00
_cell.angle_beta   90.00
_cell.angle_gamma   90.00
#
_symmetry.space_group_name_H-M   'P 1'
#
loop_
_entity.id
_entity.type
_entity.pdbx_description
1 polymer ?
#
loop_
_entity_poly.entity_id
_entity_poly.type
_entity_poly.pdbx_seq_one_letter_code
_entity_poly.pdbx_strand_id
1 'polypeptide(L)'
;MLFRSAKKVNFKYGLGAQFISILKTIHMLGMDKKDAVDVQGVQVSPRDLLAASLPDPATLGSRMKGKTCAGILVKGLDKSGEPKAVYIYNVIDNDWSMKEYGDQAVVWQTAVNPVIAMELIHEGIWKPEGVNGPEWFDSVPFLDRLQHFGAEWKIRDE
;
A
#
# COMPACT_ATOMS: atom_id res chain seq x y z
N MET A 1 -19.48 12.17 -5.12
CA MET A 1 -18.14 12.61 -5.59
C MET A 1 -17.49 13.40 -4.47
N LEU A 2 -16.76 12.70 -3.60
CA LEU A 2 -16.22 13.21 -2.33
C LEU A 2 -15.00 14.14 -2.48
N PHE A 3 -14.33 14.13 -3.63
CA PHE A 3 -13.14 14.95 -3.86
C PHE A 3 -13.39 16.27 -4.61
N ARG A 4 -14.64 16.73 -4.70
CA ARG A 4 -14.97 17.97 -5.45
C ARG A 4 -14.24 19.21 -4.93
N SER A 5 -13.86 19.25 -3.66
CA SER A 5 -13.12 20.35 -3.04
C SER A 5 -11.61 20.14 -3.03
N ALA A 6 -11.13 18.95 -3.33
CA ALA A 6 -9.71 18.66 -3.34
C ALA A 6 -9.03 19.30 -4.56
N LYS A 7 -8.06 20.19 -4.31
CA LYS A 7 -7.26 20.83 -5.36
C LYS A 7 -6.11 19.95 -5.85
N LYS A 8 -5.67 19.02 -5.02
CA LYS A 8 -4.51 18.15 -5.32
C LYS A 8 -4.66 16.82 -4.59
N VAL A 9 -4.51 15.73 -5.33
CA VAL A 9 -4.44 14.36 -4.79
C VAL A 9 -3.14 13.74 -5.30
N ASN A 10 -2.32 13.20 -4.39
CA ASN A 10 -1.08 12.52 -4.72
C ASN A 10 -1.04 11.18 -4.02
N PHE A 11 -0.53 10.18 -4.70
CA PHE A 11 -0.04 8.96 -4.09
C PHE A 11 1.48 9.05 -3.91
N LYS A 12 1.97 8.65 -2.73
CA LYS A 12 3.41 8.59 -2.44
C LYS A 12 3.76 7.21 -1.92
N TYR A 13 4.82 6.65 -2.46
CA TYR A 13 5.37 5.38 -2.01
C TYR A 13 6.77 5.61 -1.45
N GLY A 14 6.98 5.28 -0.17
CA GLY A 14 8.26 5.42 0.51
C GLY A 14 9.04 4.11 0.44
N LEU A 15 10.29 4.20 0.02
CA LEU A 15 11.23 3.08 -0.01
C LEU A 15 12.46 3.42 0.81
N GLY A 16 13.08 2.42 1.45
CA GLY A 16 14.32 2.59 2.19
C GLY A 16 15.48 3.06 1.30
N ALA A 17 16.38 3.87 1.86
CA ALA A 17 17.50 4.45 1.11
C ALA A 17 18.39 3.38 0.42
N GLN A 18 18.60 2.24 1.08
CA GLN A 18 19.36 1.13 0.51
C GLN A 18 18.68 0.55 -0.73
N PHE A 19 17.35 0.33 -0.67
CA PHE A 19 16.59 -0.18 -1.81
C PHE A 19 16.60 0.81 -2.99
N ILE A 20 16.45 2.12 -2.70
CA ILE A 20 16.58 3.17 -3.71
C ILE A 20 17.96 3.15 -4.37
N SER A 21 19.03 2.93 -3.59
CA SER A 21 20.39 2.83 -4.13
C SER A 21 20.53 1.64 -5.09
N ILE A 22 19.98 0.49 -4.71
CA ILE A 22 19.98 -0.72 -5.57
C ILE A 22 19.20 -0.45 -6.87
N LEU A 23 18.00 0.15 -6.80
CA LEU A 23 17.22 0.48 -7.99
C LEU A 23 17.96 1.44 -8.92
N LYS A 24 18.63 2.46 -8.37
CA LYS A 24 19.47 3.38 -9.16
C LYS A 24 20.63 2.66 -9.84
N THR A 25 21.28 1.73 -9.18
CA THR A 25 22.36 0.92 -9.76
C THR A 25 21.84 0.06 -10.91
N ILE A 26 20.71 -0.64 -10.73
CA ILE A 26 20.05 -1.43 -11.77
C ILE A 26 19.74 -0.56 -12.99
N HIS A 27 19.19 0.63 -12.77
CA HIS A 27 18.88 1.59 -13.83
C HIS A 27 20.14 2.07 -14.55
N MET A 28 21.17 2.45 -13.83
CA MET A 28 22.46 2.91 -14.37
C MET A 28 23.15 1.83 -15.23
N LEU A 29 22.98 0.56 -14.85
CA LEU A 29 23.49 -0.59 -15.62
C LEU A 29 22.58 -0.96 -16.80
N GLY A 30 21.42 -0.32 -16.96
CA GLY A 30 20.45 -0.62 -18.00
C GLY A 30 19.71 -1.95 -17.83
N MET A 31 19.77 -2.55 -16.64
CA MET A 31 19.13 -3.84 -16.33
C MET A 31 17.61 -3.74 -16.19
N ASP A 32 17.04 -2.54 -16.20
CA ASP A 32 15.60 -2.27 -16.21
C ASP A 32 15.01 -2.14 -17.62
N LYS A 33 15.84 -2.17 -18.67
CA LYS A 33 15.40 -2.06 -20.06
C LYS A 33 14.69 -3.30 -20.54
N LYS A 34 13.60 -3.09 -21.29
CA LYS A 34 12.81 -4.15 -21.91
C LYS A 34 13.33 -4.58 -23.28
N ASP A 35 14.00 -3.64 -23.98
CA ASP A 35 14.50 -3.90 -25.32
C ASP A 35 15.56 -5.01 -25.24
N ALA A 36 15.39 -6.03 -26.07
CA ALA A 36 16.30 -7.14 -26.12
C ALA A 36 17.67 -6.70 -26.65
N VAL A 37 18.72 -7.25 -26.09
CA VAL A 37 20.12 -7.10 -26.54
C VAL A 37 20.65 -8.44 -27.02
N ASP A 38 21.52 -8.44 -28.01
CA ASP A 38 22.18 -9.66 -28.47
C ASP A 38 23.25 -10.09 -27.47
N VAL A 39 23.12 -11.32 -26.97
CA VAL A 39 24.10 -11.96 -26.11
C VAL A 39 24.53 -13.27 -26.78
N GLN A 40 25.65 -13.23 -27.51
CA GLN A 40 26.18 -14.39 -28.22
C GLN A 40 25.18 -15.05 -29.18
N GLY A 41 24.41 -14.25 -29.91
CA GLY A 41 23.40 -14.71 -30.86
C GLY A 41 22.03 -15.01 -30.25
N VAL A 42 21.83 -14.77 -28.96
CA VAL A 42 20.54 -14.92 -28.26
C VAL A 42 20.01 -13.54 -27.89
N GLN A 43 18.76 -13.27 -28.25
CA GLN A 43 18.07 -12.04 -27.89
C GLN A 43 17.57 -12.13 -26.43
N VAL A 44 18.12 -11.32 -25.54
CA VAL A 44 17.81 -11.32 -24.11
C VAL A 44 17.35 -9.96 -23.66
N SER A 45 16.17 -9.88 -23.00
CA SER A 45 15.73 -8.69 -22.29
C SER A 45 16.47 -8.59 -20.95
N PRO A 46 17.24 -7.51 -20.70
CA PRO A 46 17.96 -7.35 -19.42
C PRO A 46 17.02 -7.40 -18.20
N ARG A 47 15.83 -6.79 -18.32
CA ARG A 47 14.81 -6.79 -17.27
C ARG A 47 14.27 -8.17 -16.97
N ASP A 48 14.01 -8.97 -18.01
CA ASP A 48 13.46 -10.32 -17.81
C ASP A 48 14.51 -11.25 -17.20
N LEU A 49 15.77 -11.09 -17.60
CA LEU A 49 16.89 -11.81 -16.98
C LEU A 49 17.04 -11.43 -15.51
N LEU A 50 16.98 -10.12 -15.19
CA LEU A 50 17.03 -9.66 -13.80
C LEU A 50 15.86 -10.25 -12.99
N ALA A 51 14.65 -10.17 -13.51
CA ALA A 51 13.45 -10.69 -12.83
C ALA A 51 13.54 -12.20 -12.58
N ALA A 52 14.01 -12.97 -13.56
CA ALA A 52 14.22 -14.42 -13.42
C ALA A 52 15.34 -14.79 -12.44
N SER A 53 16.30 -13.89 -12.20
CA SER A 53 17.40 -14.11 -11.28
C SER A 53 17.10 -13.76 -9.82
N LEU A 54 15.98 -13.03 -9.58
CA LEU A 54 15.58 -12.66 -8.23
C LEU A 54 14.84 -13.81 -7.54
N PRO A 55 14.95 -13.91 -6.20
CA PRO A 55 14.16 -14.87 -5.45
C PRO A 55 12.67 -14.53 -5.55
N ASP A 56 11.82 -15.55 -5.53
CA ASP A 56 10.37 -15.35 -5.49
C ASP A 56 9.97 -14.56 -4.22
N PRO A 57 9.32 -13.39 -4.37
CA PRO A 57 8.89 -12.57 -3.25
C PRO A 57 8.02 -13.33 -2.23
N ALA A 58 7.23 -14.30 -2.67
CA ALA A 58 6.40 -15.13 -1.79
C ALA A 58 7.23 -15.93 -0.77
N THR A 59 8.49 -16.24 -1.09
CA THR A 59 9.38 -17.01 -0.21
C THR A 59 10.15 -16.14 0.80
N LEU A 60 10.01 -14.81 0.74
CA LEU A 60 10.81 -13.89 1.54
C LEU A 60 10.15 -13.52 2.89
N GLY A 61 8.88 -13.85 3.11
CA GLY A 61 8.09 -13.39 4.26
C GLY A 61 8.78 -13.59 5.61
N SER A 62 9.28 -14.79 5.89
CA SER A 62 9.97 -15.12 7.13
C SER A 62 11.34 -14.45 7.31
N ARG A 63 11.95 -13.98 6.22
CA ARG A 63 13.25 -13.31 6.20
C ARG A 63 13.13 -11.80 6.30
N MET A 64 11.96 -11.25 5.96
CA MET A 64 11.70 -9.82 6.02
C MET A 64 11.53 -9.36 7.46
N LYS A 65 12.16 -8.24 7.79
CA LYS A 65 12.03 -7.57 9.08
C LYS A 65 11.62 -6.13 8.86
N GLY A 66 10.80 -5.61 9.75
CA GLY A 66 10.38 -4.23 9.71
C GLY A 66 8.87 -4.05 9.70
N LYS A 67 8.45 -2.85 9.33
CA LYS A 67 7.04 -2.42 9.41
C LYS A 67 6.63 -1.72 8.14
N THR A 68 5.38 -1.91 7.77
CA THR A 68 4.73 -1.13 6.71
C THR A 68 3.81 -0.08 7.33
N CYS A 69 3.80 1.11 6.77
CA CYS A 69 2.90 2.19 7.17
C CYS A 69 2.06 2.61 5.97
N ALA A 70 0.74 2.57 6.13
CA ALA A 70 -0.19 3.10 5.16
C ALA A 70 -1.05 4.18 5.82
N GLY A 71 -1.32 5.28 5.12
CA GLY A 71 -2.12 6.36 5.68
C GLY A 71 -2.47 7.44 4.68
N ILE A 72 -3.30 8.36 5.12
CA ILE A 72 -3.79 9.49 4.34
C ILE A 72 -3.47 10.79 5.10
N LEU A 73 -2.73 11.68 4.45
CA LEU A 73 -2.52 13.05 4.94
C LEU A 73 -3.51 13.98 4.22
N VAL A 74 -4.40 14.57 4.98
CA VAL A 74 -5.35 15.58 4.52
C VAL A 74 -4.92 16.95 5.00
N LYS A 75 -4.80 17.89 4.08
CA LYS A 75 -4.52 19.31 4.39
C LYS A 75 -5.65 20.19 3.85
N GLY A 76 -6.14 21.09 4.66
CA GLY A 76 -7.27 21.95 4.30
C GLY A 76 -7.49 23.06 5.32
N LEU A 77 -8.72 23.55 5.34
CA LEU A 77 -9.21 24.47 6.35
C LEU A 77 -10.20 23.73 7.25
N ASP A 78 -10.15 24.00 8.53
CA ASP A 78 -11.16 23.51 9.46
C ASP A 78 -12.48 24.29 9.36
N LYS A 79 -13.44 23.99 10.26
CA LYS A 79 -14.75 24.66 10.27
C LYS A 79 -14.68 26.16 10.61
N SER A 80 -13.60 26.62 11.24
CA SER A 80 -13.36 28.03 11.55
C SER A 80 -12.62 28.77 10.43
N GLY A 81 -12.18 28.05 9.40
CA GLY A 81 -11.41 28.60 8.29
C GLY A 81 -9.89 28.60 8.51
N GLU A 82 -9.44 28.03 9.62
CA GLU A 82 -8.00 27.94 9.94
C GLU A 82 -7.34 26.75 9.26
N PRO A 83 -6.07 26.88 8.85
CA PRO A 83 -5.32 25.77 8.28
C PRO A 83 -5.24 24.59 9.22
N LYS A 84 -5.59 23.40 8.70
CA LYS A 84 -5.50 22.13 9.44
C LYS A 84 -4.90 21.03 8.56
N ALA A 85 -4.01 20.24 9.17
CA ALA A 85 -3.47 19.04 8.56
C ALA A 85 -3.64 17.86 9.52
N VAL A 86 -4.17 16.75 9.00
CA VAL A 86 -4.44 15.53 9.78
C VAL A 86 -3.91 14.34 9.02
N TYR A 87 -3.16 13.50 9.70
CA TYR A 87 -2.66 12.24 9.20
C TYR A 87 -3.32 11.08 9.92
N ILE A 88 -4.11 10.28 9.19
CA ILE A 88 -4.64 9.00 9.66
C ILE A 88 -3.82 7.88 9.05
N TYR A 89 -3.35 6.93 9.87
CA TYR A 89 -2.45 5.88 9.41
C TYR A 89 -2.53 4.63 10.29
N ASN A 90 -2.09 3.50 9.73
CA ASN A 90 -1.80 2.30 10.49
C ASN A 90 -0.37 1.80 10.19
N VAL A 91 0.18 1.04 11.13
CA VAL A 91 1.52 0.46 11.03
C VAL A 91 1.44 -1.03 11.34
N ILE A 92 1.85 -1.86 10.40
CA ILE A 92 1.82 -3.32 10.54
C ILE A 92 3.26 -3.85 10.62
N ASP A 93 3.52 -4.63 11.65
CA ASP A 93 4.79 -5.31 11.86
C ASP A 93 4.83 -6.63 11.08
N ASN A 94 5.93 -6.92 10.37
CA ASN A 94 6.02 -8.12 9.56
C ASN A 94 6.07 -9.40 10.40
N ASP A 95 6.73 -9.39 11.55
CA ASP A 95 6.82 -10.57 12.42
C ASP A 95 5.45 -10.90 13.01
N TRP A 96 4.66 -9.88 13.38
CA TRP A 96 3.28 -10.06 13.80
C TRP A 96 2.41 -10.63 12.67
N SER A 97 2.47 -10.06 11.47
CA SER A 97 1.67 -10.52 10.33
C SER A 97 1.98 -11.97 9.95
N MET A 98 3.28 -12.32 9.90
CA MET A 98 3.72 -13.69 9.64
C MET A 98 3.25 -14.68 10.72
N LYS A 99 3.24 -14.28 11.99
CA LYS A 99 2.81 -15.13 13.10
C LYS A 99 1.30 -15.37 13.10
N GLU A 100 0.50 -14.33 12.90
CA GLU A 100 -0.96 -14.39 13.04
C GLU A 100 -1.66 -14.88 11.74
N TYR A 101 -1.10 -14.56 10.57
CA TYR A 101 -1.74 -14.80 9.27
C TYR A 101 -0.90 -15.63 8.30
N GLY A 102 0.39 -15.82 8.58
CA GLY A 102 1.31 -16.52 7.67
C GLY A 102 1.78 -15.72 6.47
N ASP A 103 1.39 -14.44 6.37
CA ASP A 103 1.64 -13.57 5.24
C ASP A 103 2.45 -12.32 5.62
N GLN A 104 3.17 -11.76 4.63
CA GLN A 104 3.92 -10.53 4.80
C GLN A 104 3.00 -9.35 5.16
N ALA A 105 3.51 -8.42 5.97
CA ALA A 105 2.76 -7.23 6.40
C ALA A 105 2.15 -6.45 5.23
N VAL A 106 2.86 -6.31 4.12
CA VAL A 106 2.34 -5.62 2.92
C VAL A 106 1.19 -6.37 2.25
N VAL A 107 1.23 -7.70 2.25
CA VAL A 107 0.17 -8.56 1.69
C VAL A 107 -1.07 -8.43 2.57
N TRP A 108 -0.91 -8.63 3.87
CA TRP A 108 -2.01 -8.53 4.83
C TRP A 108 -2.65 -7.14 4.83
N GLN A 109 -1.83 -6.06 4.90
CA GLN A 109 -2.30 -4.67 4.92
C GLN A 109 -3.05 -4.29 3.64
N THR A 110 -2.73 -4.93 2.52
CA THR A 110 -3.45 -4.75 1.26
C THR A 110 -4.75 -5.55 1.23
N ALA A 111 -4.71 -6.80 1.70
CA ALA A 111 -5.84 -7.74 1.61
C ALA A 111 -6.95 -7.47 2.63
N VAL A 112 -6.63 -6.98 3.83
CA VAL A 112 -7.63 -6.75 4.89
C VAL A 112 -8.71 -5.75 4.49
N ASN A 113 -8.36 -4.73 3.71
CA ASN A 113 -9.31 -3.68 3.31
C ASN A 113 -10.48 -4.20 2.46
N PRO A 114 -10.27 -4.94 1.36
CA PRO A 114 -11.38 -5.52 0.62
C PRO A 114 -12.16 -6.58 1.41
N VAL A 115 -11.52 -7.32 2.33
CA VAL A 115 -12.22 -8.27 3.20
C VAL A 115 -13.23 -7.54 4.08
N ILE A 116 -12.80 -6.47 4.77
CA ILE A 116 -13.69 -5.63 5.58
C ILE A 116 -14.84 -5.07 4.75
N ALA A 117 -14.55 -4.57 3.55
CA ALA A 117 -15.58 -4.05 2.67
C ALA A 117 -16.63 -5.12 2.29
N MET A 118 -16.20 -6.35 2.00
CA MET A 118 -17.09 -7.48 1.73
C MET A 118 -17.95 -7.83 2.93
N GLU A 119 -17.40 -7.86 4.15
CA GLU A 119 -18.17 -8.10 5.38
C GLU A 119 -19.24 -7.03 5.60
N LEU A 120 -18.86 -5.74 5.49
CA LEU A 120 -19.78 -4.63 5.66
C LEU A 120 -20.92 -4.62 4.62
N ILE A 121 -20.64 -5.06 3.40
CA ILE A 121 -21.66 -5.23 2.36
C ILE A 121 -22.54 -6.43 2.69
N HIS A 122 -21.97 -7.57 3.08
CA HIS A 122 -22.71 -8.78 3.44
C HIS A 122 -23.67 -8.53 4.60
N GLU A 123 -23.25 -7.79 5.61
CA GLU A 123 -24.06 -7.40 6.77
C GLU A 123 -25.08 -6.30 6.46
N GLY A 124 -25.07 -5.73 5.24
CA GLY A 124 -25.96 -4.65 4.84
C GLY A 124 -25.67 -3.31 5.51
N ILE A 125 -24.50 -3.13 6.11
CA ILE A 125 -24.02 -1.85 6.66
C ILE A 125 -23.65 -0.92 5.50
N TRP A 126 -22.84 -1.41 4.56
CA TRP A 126 -22.61 -0.75 3.29
C TRP A 126 -23.59 -1.27 2.23
N LYS A 127 -24.31 -0.36 1.59
CA LYS A 127 -25.32 -0.70 0.57
C LYS A 127 -24.91 -0.05 -0.76
N PRO A 128 -24.05 -0.70 -1.54
CA PRO A 128 -23.64 -0.18 -2.84
C PRO A 128 -24.81 -0.26 -3.85
N GLU A 129 -24.97 0.81 -4.62
CA GLU A 129 -25.83 0.85 -5.80
C GLU A 129 -24.91 0.95 -7.03
N GLY A 130 -24.64 -0.16 -7.69
CA GLY A 130 -23.68 -0.24 -8.79
C GLY A 130 -22.22 -0.24 -8.33
N VAL A 131 -21.33 0.45 -9.05
CA VAL A 131 -19.91 0.55 -8.74
C VAL A 131 -19.62 1.85 -8.00
N ASN A 132 -19.18 1.73 -6.75
CA ASN A 132 -18.84 2.86 -5.90
C ASN A 132 -17.43 2.71 -5.33
N GLY A 133 -16.72 3.83 -5.16
CA GLY A 133 -15.48 3.85 -4.40
C GLY A 133 -15.75 3.79 -2.88
N PRO A 134 -14.80 3.31 -2.08
CA PRO A 134 -14.98 3.19 -0.63
C PRO A 134 -15.30 4.52 0.06
N GLU A 135 -14.89 5.63 -0.51
CA GLU A 135 -15.19 6.98 -0.02
C GLU A 135 -16.68 7.37 -0.10
N TRP A 136 -17.52 6.56 -0.75
CA TRP A 136 -18.97 6.77 -0.81
C TRP A 136 -19.66 6.40 0.50
N PHE A 137 -19.07 5.50 1.28
CA PHE A 137 -19.67 4.91 2.47
C PHE A 137 -19.19 5.60 3.75
N ASP A 138 -19.93 5.37 4.85
CA ASP A 138 -19.47 5.76 6.18
C ASP A 138 -18.19 4.97 6.53
N SER A 139 -17.15 5.70 6.91
CA SER A 139 -15.86 5.13 7.23
C SER A 139 -15.76 4.58 8.65
N VAL A 140 -16.65 4.97 9.56
CA VAL A 140 -16.58 4.56 10.98
C VAL A 140 -16.69 3.05 11.13
N PRO A 141 -17.69 2.35 10.56
CA PRO A 141 -17.75 0.89 10.66
C PRO A 141 -16.53 0.18 10.09
N PHE A 142 -15.94 0.75 9.03
CA PHE A 142 -14.71 0.22 8.44
C PHE A 142 -13.52 0.34 9.39
N LEU A 143 -13.33 1.49 9.99
CA LEU A 143 -12.23 1.74 10.92
C LEU A 143 -12.35 0.89 12.19
N ASP A 144 -13.56 0.71 12.71
CA ASP A 144 -13.81 -0.17 13.84
C ASP A 144 -13.48 -1.63 13.51
N ARG A 145 -13.87 -2.08 12.31
CA ARG A 145 -13.57 -3.43 11.86
C ARG A 145 -12.06 -3.63 11.63
N LEU A 146 -11.37 -2.61 11.12
CA LEU A 146 -9.93 -2.63 10.91
C LEU A 146 -9.17 -2.85 12.24
N GLN A 147 -9.61 -2.22 13.33
CA GLN A 147 -9.07 -2.47 14.67
C GLN A 147 -9.33 -3.91 15.14
N HIS A 148 -10.51 -4.44 14.87
CA HIS A 148 -10.87 -5.81 15.23
C HIS A 148 -9.96 -6.85 14.57
N PHE A 149 -9.53 -6.59 13.32
CA PHE A 149 -8.54 -7.42 12.63
C PHE A 149 -7.08 -7.22 13.11
N GLY A 150 -6.83 -6.35 14.08
CA GLY A 150 -5.52 -6.10 14.67
C GLY A 150 -4.72 -4.98 13.99
N ALA A 151 -5.33 -4.24 13.07
CA ALA A 151 -4.72 -3.06 12.48
C ALA A 151 -5.15 -1.79 13.22
N GLU A 152 -4.50 -1.49 14.32
CA GLU A 152 -4.71 -0.22 15.02
C GLU A 152 -4.41 0.96 14.10
N TRP A 153 -5.39 1.81 13.89
CA TRP A 153 -5.19 3.08 13.21
C TRP A 153 -4.99 4.22 14.21
N LYS A 154 -4.25 5.23 13.80
CA LYS A 154 -3.90 6.39 14.61
C LYS A 154 -4.17 7.67 13.86
N ILE A 155 -4.48 8.73 14.60
CA ILE A 155 -4.60 10.10 14.07
C ILE A 155 -3.49 10.94 14.68
N ARG A 156 -2.89 11.80 13.84
CA ARG A 156 -1.90 12.79 14.25
C ARG A 156 -2.21 14.11 13.56
N ASP A 157 -2.24 15.19 14.31
CA ASP A 157 -2.21 16.55 13.77
C ASP A 157 -0.78 16.87 13.28
N GLU A 158 -0.66 17.54 12.13
CA GLU A 158 0.61 17.85 11.43
C GLU A 158 0.86 19.37 11.38
#